data_6e83e017dc2da9a37b4f6f25b6e6344f
#
_entry.id   6e83e017dc2da9a37b4f6f25b6e6344f
#
_cell.length_a   1.000
_cell.length_b   1.000
_cell.length_c   1.000
_cell.angle_alpha   90.00
_cell.angle_beta   90.00
_cell.angle_gamma   90.00
#
_symmetry.space_group_name_H-M   'P 1'
#
loop_
_entity.id
_entity.type
_entity.pdbx_description
1 polymer ?
#
loop_
_entity_poly.entity_id
_entity_poly.type
_entity_poly.pdbx_seq_one_letter_code
_entity_poly.pdbx_strand_id
1 'polypeptide(L)'
;RLHLPLQAGSDRVLARMNRKYDMARYMTLVEGLRAARPDIALSTDLIVGFPGETEEQFQETLDAVRAVNFMSSFSFCYSDRPGTAASRHTDKVEPAEKLRRLERLQALQEDLSSDWLKARVGCKTDILLEGASRKQDGEDAATESWQGRDPWGDAVNVSLPAGIGKAGLIVPVTIVTAKKHSLIGELRG
;
A
#
# COMPACT_ATOMS: atom_id res chain seq x y z
N ARG A 1 4.09 -5.60 -8.85
CA ARG A 1 3.12 -5.35 -7.79
C ARG A 1 1.99 -6.37 -7.84
N LEU A 2 1.57 -6.87 -6.68
CA LEU A 2 0.43 -7.78 -6.54
C LEU A 2 -0.48 -7.30 -5.41
N HIS A 3 -1.79 -7.27 -5.66
CA HIS A 3 -2.80 -7.04 -4.63
C HIS A 3 -3.27 -8.39 -4.08
N LEU A 4 -3.05 -8.61 -2.78
CA LEU A 4 -3.34 -9.86 -2.09
C LEU A 4 -4.18 -9.56 -0.82
N PRO A 5 -5.52 -9.59 -0.91
CA PRO A 5 -6.40 -9.24 0.22
C PRO A 5 -6.23 -10.21 1.40
N LEU A 6 -5.82 -9.70 2.56
CA LEU A 6 -5.72 -10.46 3.81
C LEU A 6 -7.01 -10.43 4.61
N GLN A 7 -7.68 -9.30 4.66
CA GLN A 7 -8.90 -8.99 5.39
C GLN A 7 -8.70 -8.84 6.90
N ALA A 8 -8.06 -9.78 7.59
CA ALA A 8 -7.70 -9.76 9.01
C ALA A 8 -6.51 -10.69 9.26
N GLY A 9 -5.74 -10.44 10.31
CA GLY A 9 -4.59 -11.26 10.69
C GLY A 9 -4.91 -12.35 11.72
N SER A 10 -6.16 -12.49 12.12
CA SER A 10 -6.62 -13.50 13.08
C SER A 10 -7.40 -14.61 12.39
N ASP A 11 -6.98 -15.87 12.58
CA ASP A 11 -7.65 -17.05 12.03
C ASP A 11 -9.10 -17.13 12.47
N ARG A 12 -9.39 -16.73 13.72
CA ARG A 12 -10.77 -16.71 14.24
C ARG A 12 -11.63 -15.68 13.52
N VAL A 13 -11.09 -14.49 13.26
CA VAL A 13 -11.79 -13.44 12.51
C VAL A 13 -11.97 -13.87 11.04
N LEU A 14 -10.92 -14.43 10.41
CA LEU A 14 -11.00 -14.97 9.04
C LEU A 14 -12.09 -16.03 8.90
N ALA A 15 -12.15 -16.97 9.84
CA ALA A 15 -13.19 -18.00 9.86
C ALA A 15 -14.61 -17.39 10.00
N ARG A 16 -14.79 -16.39 10.86
CA ARG A 16 -16.06 -15.65 11.00
C ARG A 16 -16.42 -14.84 9.75
N MET A 17 -15.44 -14.36 9.01
CA MET A 17 -15.61 -13.73 7.69
C MET A 17 -15.88 -14.76 6.58
N ASN A 18 -15.93 -16.06 6.92
CA ASN A 18 -16.09 -17.19 5.98
C ASN A 18 -14.94 -17.24 4.94
N ARG A 19 -13.72 -16.86 5.32
CA ARG A 19 -12.52 -17.01 4.50
C ARG A 19 -12.08 -18.48 4.52
N LYS A 20 -11.58 -18.97 3.38
CA LYS A 20 -11.18 -20.38 3.20
C LYS A 20 -9.66 -20.58 3.35
N TYR A 21 -9.00 -19.66 4.02
CA TYR A 21 -7.58 -19.68 4.35
C TYR A 21 -7.39 -19.21 5.79
N ASP A 22 -6.28 -19.62 6.37
CA ASP A 22 -5.74 -19.18 7.65
C ASP A 22 -4.44 -18.40 7.43
N MET A 23 -3.87 -17.89 8.52
CA MET A 23 -2.62 -17.12 8.46
C MET A 23 -1.43 -17.97 8.01
N ALA A 24 -1.38 -19.25 8.39
CA ALA A 24 -0.29 -20.14 7.99
C ALA A 24 -0.25 -20.31 6.46
N ARG A 25 -1.41 -20.57 5.85
CA ARG A 25 -1.54 -20.66 4.39
C ARG A 25 -1.25 -19.34 3.70
N TYR A 26 -1.71 -18.22 4.26
CA TYR A 26 -1.44 -16.90 3.71
C TYR A 26 0.07 -16.59 3.71
N MET A 27 0.75 -16.84 4.83
CA MET A 27 2.21 -16.62 4.95
C MET A 27 3.00 -17.53 3.99
N THR A 28 2.64 -18.79 3.85
CA THR A 28 3.24 -19.71 2.86
C THR A 28 3.14 -19.15 1.44
N LEU A 29 1.98 -18.55 1.08
CA LEU A 29 1.81 -17.91 -0.22
C LEU A 29 2.72 -16.69 -0.38
N VAL A 30 2.81 -15.84 0.65
CA VAL A 30 3.70 -14.65 0.66
C VAL A 30 5.17 -15.06 0.51
N GLU A 31 5.61 -16.09 1.23
CA GLU A 31 6.96 -16.64 1.14
C GLU A 31 7.25 -17.18 -0.26
N GLY A 32 6.33 -17.94 -0.84
CA GLY A 32 6.45 -18.43 -2.21
C GLY A 32 6.55 -17.32 -3.25
N LEU A 33 5.75 -16.25 -3.10
CA LEU A 33 5.81 -15.07 -3.96
C LEU A 33 7.16 -14.36 -3.86
N ARG A 34 7.70 -14.20 -2.64
CA ARG A 34 9.01 -13.57 -2.40
C ARG A 34 10.17 -14.45 -2.86
N ALA A 35 10.05 -15.76 -2.73
CA ALA A 35 11.06 -16.69 -3.26
C ALA A 35 11.14 -16.60 -4.80
N ALA A 36 9.98 -16.47 -5.46
CA ALA A 36 9.92 -16.31 -6.93
C ALA A 36 10.31 -14.90 -7.39
N ARG A 37 9.97 -13.87 -6.60
CA ARG A 37 10.25 -12.46 -6.87
C ARG A 37 10.56 -11.70 -5.58
N PRO A 38 11.86 -11.59 -5.20
CA PRO A 38 12.26 -10.97 -3.93
C PRO A 38 11.84 -9.51 -3.76
N ASP A 39 11.73 -8.75 -4.84
CA ASP A 39 11.34 -7.35 -4.90
C ASP A 39 9.84 -7.12 -5.09
N ILE A 40 9.00 -8.17 -4.91
CA ILE A 40 7.56 -8.03 -5.12
C ILE A 40 6.94 -7.06 -4.13
N ALA A 41 6.26 -6.05 -4.65
CA ALA A 41 5.46 -5.13 -3.86
C ALA A 41 4.07 -5.72 -3.62
N LEU A 42 3.70 -5.94 -2.35
CA LEU A 42 2.40 -6.46 -1.96
C LEU A 42 1.51 -5.34 -1.42
N SER A 43 0.27 -5.32 -1.83
CA SER A 43 -0.79 -4.48 -1.25
C SER A 43 -1.97 -5.34 -0.82
N THR A 44 -2.80 -4.85 0.12
CA THR A 44 -3.86 -5.64 0.73
C THR A 44 -5.10 -4.82 1.05
N ASP A 45 -6.20 -5.51 1.33
CA ASP A 45 -7.39 -4.96 1.99
C ASP A 45 -7.48 -5.48 3.42
N LEU A 46 -7.89 -4.62 4.35
CA LEU A 46 -8.07 -4.93 5.77
C LEU A 46 -9.38 -4.36 6.29
N ILE A 47 -10.05 -5.13 7.14
CA ILE A 47 -11.29 -4.73 7.81
C ILE A 47 -11.07 -4.85 9.31
N VAL A 48 -11.25 -3.76 10.06
CA VAL A 48 -11.16 -3.74 11.52
C VAL A 48 -12.55 -3.67 12.16
N GLY A 49 -12.66 -4.17 13.36
CA GLY A 49 -13.91 -4.14 14.13
C GLY A 49 -14.99 -5.05 13.55
N PHE A 50 -14.60 -6.18 12.96
CA PHE A 50 -15.55 -7.23 12.58
C PHE A 50 -16.30 -7.71 13.83
N PRO A 51 -17.60 -8.07 13.76
CA PRO A 51 -18.35 -8.54 14.92
C PRO A 51 -17.60 -9.62 15.73
N GLY A 52 -17.41 -9.39 17.02
CA GLY A 52 -16.69 -10.26 17.94
C GLY A 52 -15.16 -10.23 17.83
N GLU A 53 -14.58 -9.30 17.07
CA GLU A 53 -13.13 -9.09 17.07
C GLU A 53 -12.68 -8.51 18.42
N THR A 54 -11.81 -9.24 19.12
CA THR A 54 -11.18 -8.79 20.38
C THR A 54 -9.96 -7.90 20.11
N GLU A 55 -9.43 -7.27 21.16
CA GLU A 55 -8.19 -6.47 21.04
C GLU A 55 -6.99 -7.34 20.67
N GLU A 56 -6.90 -8.55 21.21
CA GLU A 56 -5.83 -9.51 20.90
C GLU A 56 -5.88 -9.91 19.42
N GLN A 57 -7.07 -10.15 18.88
CA GLN A 57 -7.26 -10.49 17.46
C GLN A 57 -6.95 -9.32 16.53
N PHE A 58 -7.24 -8.11 16.96
CA PHE A 58 -6.81 -6.91 16.25
C PHE A 58 -5.28 -6.78 16.30
N GLN A 59 -4.64 -7.08 17.45
CA GLN A 59 -3.19 -7.09 17.55
C GLN A 59 -2.55 -8.11 16.60
N GLU A 60 -3.14 -9.32 16.46
CA GLU A 60 -2.71 -10.32 15.45
C GLU A 60 -2.75 -9.73 14.04
N THR A 61 -3.74 -8.87 13.74
CA THR A 61 -3.80 -8.17 12.44
C THR A 61 -2.64 -7.18 12.26
N LEU A 62 -2.32 -6.39 13.28
CA LEU A 62 -1.16 -5.49 13.22
C LEU A 62 0.15 -6.26 13.05
N ASP A 63 0.30 -7.38 13.73
CA ASP A 63 1.50 -8.22 13.64
C ASP A 63 1.63 -8.88 12.27
N ALA A 64 0.53 -9.33 11.68
CA ALA A 64 0.50 -9.84 10.32
C ALA A 64 0.90 -8.76 9.29
N VAL A 65 0.42 -7.52 9.46
CA VAL A 65 0.77 -6.39 8.60
C VAL A 65 2.27 -6.09 8.67
N ARG A 66 2.86 -6.11 9.87
CA ARG A 66 4.33 -5.97 10.04
C ARG A 66 5.10 -7.11 9.38
N ALA A 67 4.68 -8.36 9.63
CA ALA A 67 5.37 -9.55 9.13
C ALA A 67 5.35 -9.61 7.59
N VAL A 68 4.21 -9.29 6.98
CA VAL A 68 4.08 -9.24 5.52
C VAL A 68 4.74 -7.99 4.95
N ASN A 69 4.86 -6.90 5.69
CA ASN A 69 5.45 -5.64 5.22
C ASN A 69 4.82 -5.17 3.89
N PHE A 70 3.52 -4.87 3.94
CA PHE A 70 2.81 -4.38 2.76
C PHE A 70 3.27 -2.97 2.37
N MET A 71 3.49 -2.75 1.06
CA MET A 71 3.78 -1.41 0.56
C MET A 71 2.61 -0.44 0.75
N SER A 72 1.37 -0.96 0.73
CA SER A 72 0.15 -0.18 0.93
C SER A 72 -1.02 -1.08 1.33
N SER A 73 -2.01 -0.52 2.02
CA SER A 73 -3.27 -1.19 2.31
C SER A 73 -4.47 -0.27 2.10
N PHE A 74 -5.62 -0.88 1.77
CA PHE A 74 -6.93 -0.25 1.89
C PHE A 74 -7.58 -0.78 3.16
N SER A 75 -7.79 0.09 4.14
CA SER A 75 -8.26 -0.27 5.47
C SER A 75 -9.61 0.36 5.77
N PHE A 76 -10.55 -0.44 6.28
CA PHE A 76 -11.94 -0.03 6.50
C PHE A 76 -12.42 -0.49 7.88
N CYS A 77 -13.28 0.32 8.52
CA CYS A 77 -14.12 -0.17 9.59
C CYS A 77 -15.18 -1.12 9.03
N TYR A 78 -15.44 -2.21 9.73
CA TYR A 78 -16.57 -3.07 9.40
C TYR A 78 -17.88 -2.26 9.44
N SER A 79 -18.70 -2.45 8.40
CA SER A 79 -20.06 -1.93 8.31
C SER A 79 -21.02 -3.07 7.93
N ASP A 80 -22.22 -3.06 8.50
CA ASP A 80 -23.24 -4.06 8.19
C ASP A 80 -23.67 -3.95 6.72
N ARG A 81 -23.72 -5.10 6.07
CA ARG A 81 -24.28 -5.23 4.72
C ARG A 81 -25.55 -6.07 4.79
N PRO A 82 -26.72 -5.55 4.36
CA PRO A 82 -27.97 -6.31 4.36
C PRO A 82 -27.81 -7.66 3.69
N GLY A 83 -28.40 -8.70 4.29
CA GLY A 83 -28.40 -10.07 3.74
C GLY A 83 -27.16 -10.90 4.09
N THR A 84 -26.11 -10.33 4.70
CA THR A 84 -24.93 -11.10 5.12
C THR A 84 -25.13 -11.78 6.47
N ALA A 85 -24.45 -12.91 6.71
CA ALA A 85 -24.44 -13.56 8.03
C ALA A 85 -23.88 -12.63 9.11
N ALA A 86 -22.84 -11.87 8.78
CA ALA A 86 -22.18 -10.94 9.69
C ALA A 86 -23.10 -9.82 10.21
N SER A 87 -24.08 -9.37 9.42
CA SER A 87 -25.03 -8.35 9.84
C SER A 87 -25.93 -8.82 11.00
N ARG A 88 -26.13 -10.14 11.14
CA ARG A 88 -26.97 -10.77 12.19
C ARG A 88 -26.21 -11.03 13.51
N HIS A 89 -24.89 -10.86 13.53
CA HIS A 89 -24.12 -10.99 14.77
C HIS A 89 -24.44 -9.85 15.74
N THR A 90 -24.63 -10.20 17.01
CA THR A 90 -25.01 -9.25 18.08
C THR A 90 -23.80 -8.68 18.81
N ASP A 91 -22.66 -9.33 18.74
CA ASP A 91 -21.39 -8.97 19.36
C ASP A 91 -20.64 -7.90 18.53
N LYS A 92 -21.31 -6.79 18.22
CA LYS A 92 -20.73 -5.68 17.45
C LYS A 92 -19.66 -4.97 18.25
N VAL A 93 -18.57 -4.61 17.58
CA VAL A 93 -17.57 -3.70 18.14
C VAL A 93 -18.11 -2.28 18.09
N GLU A 94 -17.93 -1.54 19.20
CA GLU A 94 -18.39 -0.17 19.30
C GLU A 94 -17.77 0.76 18.25
N PRO A 95 -18.54 1.71 17.68
CA PRO A 95 -18.04 2.59 16.61
C PRO A 95 -16.74 3.34 16.98
N ALA A 96 -16.64 3.83 18.22
CA ALA A 96 -15.45 4.52 18.70
C ALA A 96 -14.22 3.59 18.72
N GLU A 97 -14.42 2.31 19.09
CA GLU A 97 -13.36 1.31 19.08
C GLU A 97 -12.90 0.96 17.67
N LYS A 98 -13.84 0.79 16.74
CA LYS A 98 -13.50 0.57 15.31
C LYS A 98 -12.62 1.70 14.77
N LEU A 99 -12.97 2.95 15.11
CA LEU A 99 -12.22 4.11 14.63
C LEU A 99 -10.80 4.11 15.23
N ARG A 100 -10.66 3.86 16.56
CA ARG A 100 -9.33 3.77 17.20
C ARG A 100 -8.46 2.67 16.58
N ARG A 101 -9.05 1.50 16.28
CA ARG A 101 -8.34 0.41 15.58
C ARG A 101 -7.92 0.81 14.18
N LEU A 102 -8.81 1.47 13.44
CA LEU A 102 -8.50 1.94 12.09
C LEU A 102 -7.34 2.94 12.10
N GLU A 103 -7.35 3.92 13.02
CA GLU A 103 -6.28 4.91 13.17
C GLU A 103 -4.92 4.24 13.48
N ARG A 104 -4.89 3.27 14.41
CA ARG A 104 -3.68 2.51 14.72
C ARG A 104 -3.15 1.71 13.54
N LEU A 105 -4.05 1.07 12.78
CA LEU A 105 -3.69 0.31 11.59
C LEU A 105 -3.16 1.23 10.49
N GLN A 106 -3.81 2.38 10.27
CA GLN A 106 -3.37 3.35 9.27
C GLN A 106 -2.02 3.97 9.63
N ALA A 107 -1.79 4.30 10.91
CA ALA A 107 -0.49 4.80 11.37
C ALA A 107 0.64 3.78 11.11
N LEU A 108 0.42 2.50 11.46
CA LEU A 108 1.38 1.44 11.14
C LEU A 108 1.64 1.32 9.63
N GLN A 109 0.58 1.35 8.82
CA GLN A 109 0.74 1.25 7.37
C GLN A 109 1.46 2.48 6.78
N GLU A 110 1.25 3.67 7.35
CA GLU A 110 1.95 4.89 6.91
C GLU A 110 3.46 4.77 7.16
N ASP A 111 3.86 4.24 8.32
CA ASP A 111 5.28 3.98 8.64
C ASP A 111 5.90 2.99 7.65
N LEU A 112 5.24 1.85 7.41
CA LEU A 112 5.72 0.83 6.46
C LEU A 112 5.82 1.38 5.03
N SER A 113 4.82 2.16 4.59
CA SER A 113 4.83 2.79 3.26
C SER A 113 5.94 3.83 3.13
N SER A 114 6.20 4.60 4.20
CA SER A 114 7.33 5.54 4.25
C SER A 114 8.66 4.83 4.12
N ASP A 115 8.83 3.72 4.83
CA ASP A 115 10.08 2.94 4.80
C ASP A 115 10.27 2.25 3.45
N TRP A 116 9.19 1.76 2.83
CA TRP A 116 9.21 1.29 1.45
C TRP A 116 9.75 2.37 0.49
N LEU A 117 9.20 3.58 0.53
CA LEU A 117 9.63 4.67 -0.34
C LEU A 117 11.09 5.10 -0.05
N LYS A 118 11.50 5.18 1.23
CA LYS A 118 12.88 5.50 1.60
C LYS A 118 13.88 4.48 1.08
N ALA A 119 13.55 3.20 1.13
CA ALA A 119 14.39 2.12 0.63
C ALA A 119 14.61 2.21 -0.91
N ARG A 120 13.78 2.98 -1.62
CA ARG A 120 13.90 3.19 -3.07
C ARG A 120 14.95 4.26 -3.43
N VAL A 121 15.40 5.07 -2.49
CA VAL A 121 16.42 6.10 -2.75
C VAL A 121 17.74 5.46 -3.20
N GLY A 122 18.31 5.98 -4.28
CA GLY A 122 19.48 5.41 -4.96
C GLY A 122 19.16 4.32 -6.00
N CYS A 123 17.94 3.78 -6.03
CA CYS A 123 17.55 2.78 -7.02
C CYS A 123 17.41 3.38 -8.42
N LYS A 124 17.86 2.62 -9.41
CA LYS A 124 17.64 2.91 -10.83
C LYS A 124 16.38 2.21 -11.29
N THR A 125 15.51 2.92 -11.98
CA THR A 125 14.23 2.38 -12.48
C THR A 125 13.80 3.11 -13.75
N ASP A 126 12.83 2.56 -14.44
CA ASP A 126 12.15 3.23 -15.55
C ASP A 126 10.79 3.71 -15.04
N ILE A 127 10.33 4.87 -15.50
CA ILE A 127 9.00 5.40 -15.16
C ILE A 127 8.19 5.64 -16.44
N LEU A 128 6.93 5.27 -16.40
CA LEU A 128 5.96 5.61 -17.43
C LEU A 128 5.38 6.99 -17.10
N LEU A 129 5.63 7.99 -17.95
CA LEU A 129 5.06 9.33 -17.77
C LEU A 129 3.55 9.32 -17.99
N GLU A 130 2.80 9.86 -17.02
CA GLU A 130 1.34 9.97 -17.07
C GLU A 130 0.86 11.36 -17.46
N GLY A 131 1.61 12.41 -17.07
CA GLY A 131 1.25 13.79 -17.36
C GLY A 131 2.21 14.80 -16.73
N ALA A 132 2.00 16.07 -17.07
CA ALA A 132 2.72 17.16 -16.42
C ALA A 132 2.38 17.21 -14.92
N SER A 133 3.37 17.42 -14.07
CA SER A 133 3.16 17.60 -12.63
C SER A 133 2.40 18.91 -12.37
N ARG A 134 1.42 18.87 -11.45
CA ARG A 134 0.70 20.07 -11.02
C ARG A 134 1.54 21.04 -10.19
N LYS A 135 2.65 20.56 -9.62
CA LYS A 135 3.62 21.37 -8.90
C LYS A 135 4.79 21.66 -9.82
N GLN A 136 4.85 22.85 -10.35
CA GLN A 136 6.08 23.41 -10.93
C GLN A 136 6.91 23.90 -9.74
N ASP A 137 7.85 23.09 -9.27
CA ASP A 137 8.85 23.55 -8.30
C ASP A 137 9.97 24.26 -9.09
N GLY A 138 9.84 25.59 -9.24
CA GLY A 138 10.84 26.48 -9.86
C GLY A 138 10.55 26.79 -11.34
N GLU A 139 10.45 28.08 -11.61
CA GLU A 139 10.30 28.66 -12.96
C GLU A 139 11.65 28.65 -13.70
N ASP A 140 12.20 27.48 -14.01
CA ASP A 140 13.27 27.43 -15.00
C ASP A 140 12.63 27.07 -16.35
N ALA A 141 12.57 28.03 -17.28
CA ALA A 141 11.98 27.84 -18.60
C ALA A 141 12.66 26.72 -19.42
N ALA A 142 13.78 26.19 -18.91
CA ALA A 142 14.53 25.12 -19.55
C ALA A 142 14.05 23.70 -19.17
N THR A 143 13.22 23.55 -18.13
CA THR A 143 12.76 22.23 -17.65
C THR A 143 11.25 22.19 -17.41
N GLU A 144 10.67 21.02 -17.58
CA GLU A 144 9.26 20.71 -17.31
C GLU A 144 9.16 19.61 -16.24
N SER A 145 8.28 19.81 -15.26
CA SER A 145 8.02 18.80 -14.24
C SER A 145 6.97 17.80 -14.71
N TRP A 146 7.32 16.53 -14.68
CA TRP A 146 6.47 15.41 -15.09
C TRP A 146 6.21 14.47 -13.93
N GLN A 147 5.05 13.81 -13.95
CA GLN A 147 4.69 12.74 -13.05
C GLN A 147 4.52 11.45 -13.82
N GLY A 148 5.02 10.36 -13.27
CA GLY A 148 4.86 9.03 -13.83
C GLY A 148 4.77 7.96 -12.75
N ARG A 149 4.78 6.70 -13.18
CA ARG A 149 4.80 5.54 -12.29
C ARG A 149 5.93 4.60 -12.63
N ASP A 150 6.52 4.08 -11.57
CA ASP A 150 7.52 3.02 -11.71
C ASP A 150 6.86 1.62 -11.83
N PRO A 151 7.61 0.53 -12.05
CA PRO A 151 7.07 -0.83 -12.17
C PRO A 151 6.32 -1.34 -10.93
N TRP A 152 6.54 -0.77 -9.75
CA TRP A 152 5.82 -1.10 -8.52
C TRP A 152 4.56 -0.26 -8.33
N GLY A 153 4.34 0.75 -9.19
CA GLY A 153 3.19 1.63 -9.18
C GLY A 153 3.37 2.84 -8.26
N ASP A 154 4.59 3.09 -7.77
CA ASP A 154 4.90 4.28 -6.99
C ASP A 154 4.87 5.53 -7.89
N ALA A 155 4.29 6.62 -7.38
CA ALA A 155 4.31 7.89 -8.07
C ALA A 155 5.72 8.50 -8.03
N VAL A 156 6.27 8.83 -9.19
CA VAL A 156 7.60 9.45 -9.33
C VAL A 156 7.46 10.78 -10.06
N ASN A 157 7.98 11.84 -9.46
CA ASN A 157 8.10 13.14 -10.10
C ASN A 157 9.52 13.28 -10.67
N VAL A 158 9.64 13.82 -11.86
CA VAL A 158 10.91 14.03 -12.56
C VAL A 158 10.90 15.36 -13.30
N SER A 159 12.03 16.07 -13.29
CA SER A 159 12.23 17.24 -14.14
C SER A 159 12.91 16.79 -15.43
N LEU A 160 12.33 17.14 -16.57
CA LEU A 160 12.85 16.84 -17.90
C LEU A 160 13.16 18.14 -18.64
N PRO A 161 14.12 18.14 -19.58
CA PRO A 161 14.28 19.27 -20.49
C PRO A 161 12.99 19.60 -21.22
N ALA A 162 12.71 20.87 -21.44
CA ALA A 162 11.48 21.34 -22.06
C ALA A 162 11.27 20.70 -23.45
N GLY A 163 10.04 20.26 -23.73
CA GLY A 163 9.66 19.65 -25.01
C GLY A 163 10.02 18.17 -25.18
N ILE A 164 10.66 17.54 -24.20
CA ILE A 164 10.98 16.09 -24.26
C ILE A 164 9.86 15.25 -23.65
N GLY A 165 9.20 15.78 -22.61
CA GLY A 165 8.17 15.04 -21.89
C GLY A 165 6.93 14.78 -22.74
N LYS A 166 6.40 13.56 -22.69
CA LYS A 166 5.15 13.15 -23.34
C LYS A 166 4.50 12.02 -22.53
N ALA A 167 3.20 12.11 -22.29
CA ALA A 167 2.44 11.03 -21.67
C ALA A 167 2.58 9.74 -22.51
N GLY A 168 2.81 8.61 -21.83
CA GLY A 168 3.09 7.32 -22.45
C GLY A 168 4.57 7.06 -22.74
N LEU A 169 5.46 8.05 -22.55
CA LEU A 169 6.91 7.84 -22.69
C LEU A 169 7.46 7.12 -21.45
N ILE A 170 8.35 6.17 -21.68
CA ILE A 170 9.13 5.52 -20.61
C ILE A 170 10.49 6.22 -20.54
N VAL A 171 10.87 6.69 -19.34
CA VAL A 171 12.14 7.37 -19.11
C VAL A 171 12.92 6.71 -17.97
N PRO A 172 14.24 6.51 -18.16
CA PRO A 172 15.10 5.97 -17.12
C PRO A 172 15.44 7.03 -16.09
N VAL A 173 15.27 6.70 -14.79
CA VAL A 173 15.56 7.61 -13.70
C VAL A 173 16.37 6.94 -12.60
N THR A 174 17.06 7.76 -11.81
CA THR A 174 17.57 7.37 -10.48
C THR A 174 16.69 8.06 -9.44
N ILE A 175 16.18 7.32 -8.48
CA ILE A 175 15.41 7.88 -7.36
C ILE A 175 16.37 8.60 -6.42
N VAL A 176 16.17 9.89 -6.19
CA VAL A 176 17.04 10.73 -5.36
C VAL A 176 16.41 11.13 -4.03
N THR A 177 15.08 11.18 -3.97
CA THR A 177 14.38 11.58 -2.73
C THR A 177 13.07 10.84 -2.58
N ALA A 178 12.75 10.43 -1.35
CA ALA A 178 11.44 9.95 -0.96
C ALA A 178 10.65 11.08 -0.26
N LYS A 179 9.44 11.34 -0.73
CA LYS A 179 8.44 12.20 -0.09
C LYS A 179 7.41 11.32 0.63
N LYS A 180 6.46 11.92 1.32
CA LYS A 180 5.44 11.19 2.09
C LYS A 180 4.67 10.15 1.25
N HIS A 181 4.32 10.46 0.00
CA HIS A 181 3.49 9.59 -0.86
C HIS A 181 4.02 9.50 -2.30
N SER A 182 5.25 9.92 -2.54
CA SER A 182 5.85 9.90 -3.88
C SER A 182 7.38 9.93 -3.80
N LEU A 183 7.98 9.64 -4.92
CA LEU A 183 9.42 9.69 -5.12
C LEU A 183 9.78 10.88 -6.02
N ILE A 184 11.03 11.33 -5.94
CA ILE A 184 11.64 12.24 -6.91
C ILE A 184 12.75 11.47 -7.62
N GLY A 185 12.71 11.48 -8.94
CA GLY A 185 13.73 10.90 -9.80
C GLY A 185 14.48 11.96 -10.57
N GLU A 186 15.73 11.68 -10.87
CA GLU A 186 16.55 12.41 -11.82
C GLU A 186 16.74 11.57 -13.09
N LEU A 187 16.64 12.21 -14.26
CA LEU A 187 16.84 11.54 -15.53
C LEU A 187 18.26 10.96 -15.59
N ARG A 188 18.35 9.70 -16.01
CA ARG A 188 19.66 9.10 -16.32
C ARG A 188 20.09 9.48 -17.73
N GLY A 189 21.29 10.04 -17.80
CA GLY A 189 21.97 10.26 -19.08
C GLY A 189 22.39 8.96 -19.77
#